data_3219f04c5f5c235543c68be79f25adf5
#
_entry.id   3219f04c5f5c235543c68be79f25adf5
#
_cell.length_a   1.000
_cell.length_b   1.000
_cell.length_c   1.000
_cell.angle_alpha   90.00
_cell.angle_beta   90.00
_cell.angle_gamma   90.00
#
_symmetry.space_group_name_H-M   'P 1'
#
loop_
_entity.id
_entity.type
_entity.pdbx_description
1 polymer ?
#
loop_
_entity_poly.entity_id
_entity_poly.type
_entity_poly.pdbx_seq_one_letter_code
_entity_poly.pdbx_strand_id
1 'polypeptide(L)'
;MTDTAVIVAGAGPIGLTTAIELRRRGVSCRIVDPLLEPPRYAKAVGIQPRTLEVFEGMGLLRQVLDAAIRLRGEIRYVNGVEVGRFDLSLPPDVPFEFVGLPQYETERILRDRLTALGTTIERGTRLARFEQDDDGVRAVLSRADGDEPVLARYLVGCDGAHSIVRKGLGLSFEGAAFAEQYMLGDVELDWSLPHGYVVRSTHRTDDVTDDLLVCVPLPGRHRYRVSMLVPAELATAPAASGDNVEHGFESGQRPELSHLQAVLDRLAPEPARASRLRWSSVFRISHRIVDSYSRGRVFVAGDAAHIHPPTGAQGMNTGIQDAHNLAWKLALAVEGVAATGLLGSYDAERRPVGEEVVGRTVRSSREGIGADSTDPDYVIRREAQLLIDYSDSPIVAETGSDQPHPRAGSRAPDARGLTRDAVAFDMRLFSLLGRIDHTVLLYADETATSDDLRELEQLAEAATGAAHRHLEVYLVADPKADVAETILPLIRDTAGNFARDYRALHRSVFVIRPDGYLGFARRAARESDVTDYLESTFR
;
A
#
# COMPACT_ATOMS: atom_id res chain seq x y z
N MET A 1 -23.97 15.59 -18.70
CA MET A 1 -23.64 15.38 -17.28
C MET A 1 -23.14 13.96 -17.15
N THR A 2 -22.11 13.71 -16.35
CA THR A 2 -21.61 12.35 -16.05
C THR A 2 -22.51 11.72 -14.99
N ASP A 3 -22.75 10.40 -15.12
CA ASP A 3 -23.58 9.64 -14.15
C ASP A 3 -22.83 9.42 -12.83
N THR A 4 -21.49 9.39 -12.88
CA THR A 4 -20.61 9.30 -11.72
C THR A 4 -19.26 9.99 -12.02
N ALA A 5 -18.51 10.39 -10.99
CA ALA A 5 -17.20 10.96 -11.22
C ALA A 5 -16.17 9.86 -11.59
N VAL A 6 -16.17 8.74 -10.88
CA VAL A 6 -15.21 7.65 -11.09
C VAL A 6 -15.91 6.30 -11.08
N ILE A 7 -15.55 5.43 -12.03
CA ILE A 7 -15.87 3.99 -11.97
C ILE A 7 -14.63 3.26 -11.45
N VAL A 8 -14.82 2.41 -10.45
CA VAL A 8 -13.79 1.50 -9.93
C VAL A 8 -14.19 0.07 -10.30
N ALA A 9 -13.42 -0.57 -11.16
CA ALA A 9 -13.64 -1.95 -11.60
C ALA A 9 -12.86 -2.91 -10.70
N GLY A 10 -13.58 -3.78 -9.96
CA GLY A 10 -13.04 -4.71 -8.98
C GLY A 10 -13.17 -4.22 -7.54
N ALA A 11 -13.72 -5.06 -6.66
CA ALA A 11 -13.93 -4.77 -5.23
C ALA A 11 -13.05 -5.65 -4.32
N GLY A 12 -11.82 -5.94 -4.76
CA GLY A 12 -10.73 -6.44 -3.93
C GLY A 12 -10.11 -5.32 -3.06
N PRO A 13 -9.03 -5.60 -2.30
CA PRO A 13 -8.42 -4.63 -1.38
C PRO A 13 -8.06 -3.30 -2.04
N ILE A 14 -7.57 -3.34 -3.28
CA ILE A 14 -7.12 -2.17 -4.03
C ILE A 14 -8.30 -1.30 -4.46
N GLY A 15 -9.33 -1.90 -5.05
CA GLY A 15 -10.53 -1.16 -5.45
C GLY A 15 -11.30 -0.60 -4.26
N LEU A 16 -11.38 -1.34 -3.15
CA LEU A 16 -11.97 -0.86 -1.90
C LEU A 16 -11.20 0.34 -1.35
N THR A 17 -9.85 0.29 -1.35
CA THR A 17 -9.00 1.41 -0.93
C THR A 17 -9.22 2.63 -1.84
N THR A 18 -9.24 2.44 -3.16
CA THR A 18 -9.52 3.51 -4.13
C THR A 18 -10.87 4.17 -3.84
N ALA A 19 -11.93 3.37 -3.68
CA ALA A 19 -13.27 3.89 -3.42
C ALA A 19 -13.36 4.63 -2.08
N ILE A 20 -12.76 4.11 -1.00
CA ILE A 20 -12.72 4.76 0.31
C ILE A 20 -11.99 6.11 0.22
N GLU A 21 -10.82 6.14 -0.41
CA GLU A 21 -10.03 7.36 -0.53
C GLU A 21 -10.71 8.44 -1.37
N LEU A 22 -11.43 8.07 -2.43
CA LEU A 22 -12.29 8.98 -3.20
C LEU A 22 -13.46 9.50 -2.33
N ARG A 23 -14.17 8.60 -1.63
CA ARG A 23 -15.32 8.97 -0.81
C ARG A 23 -14.98 9.84 0.39
N ARG A 24 -13.79 9.64 0.99
CA ARG A 24 -13.31 10.51 2.07
C ARG A 24 -13.06 11.95 1.60
N ARG A 25 -12.81 12.14 0.31
CA ARG A 25 -12.63 13.45 -0.35
C ARG A 25 -13.88 13.96 -1.05
N GLY A 26 -15.05 13.39 -0.72
CA GLY A 26 -16.32 13.85 -1.29
C GLY A 26 -16.58 13.44 -2.74
N VAL A 27 -15.68 12.70 -3.39
CA VAL A 27 -15.81 12.27 -4.78
C VAL A 27 -16.80 11.12 -4.90
N SER A 28 -17.79 11.26 -5.79
CA SER A 28 -18.74 10.19 -6.10
C SER A 28 -18.06 9.10 -6.92
N CYS A 29 -18.24 7.82 -6.53
CA CYS A 29 -17.75 6.70 -7.31
C CYS A 29 -18.75 5.54 -7.31
N ARG A 30 -18.74 4.77 -8.40
CA ARG A 30 -19.36 3.45 -8.49
C ARG A 30 -18.28 2.40 -8.44
N ILE A 31 -18.40 1.42 -7.55
CA ILE A 31 -17.50 0.27 -7.46
C ILE A 31 -18.26 -0.99 -7.86
N VAL A 32 -17.78 -1.66 -8.89
CA VAL A 32 -18.42 -2.82 -9.52
C VAL A 32 -17.56 -4.07 -9.37
N ASP A 33 -18.20 -5.22 -9.17
CA ASP A 33 -17.50 -6.50 -9.03
C ASP A 33 -18.35 -7.64 -9.61
N PRO A 34 -17.79 -8.52 -10.45
CA PRO A 34 -18.55 -9.61 -11.07
C PRO A 34 -19.00 -10.69 -10.08
N LEU A 35 -18.34 -10.82 -8.93
CA LEU A 35 -18.70 -11.80 -7.91
C LEU A 35 -19.96 -11.37 -7.16
N LEU A 36 -20.90 -12.30 -6.97
CA LEU A 36 -22.11 -12.08 -6.18
C LEU A 36 -21.80 -11.92 -4.69
N GLU A 37 -20.80 -12.64 -4.20
CA GLU A 37 -20.33 -12.59 -2.82
C GLU A 37 -18.81 -12.38 -2.79
N PRO A 38 -18.27 -11.75 -1.74
CA PRO A 38 -16.83 -11.65 -1.56
C PRO A 38 -16.22 -13.05 -1.40
N PRO A 39 -15.01 -13.28 -1.97
CA PRO A 39 -14.34 -14.56 -1.85
C PRO A 39 -14.02 -14.87 -0.38
N ARG A 40 -14.24 -16.12 0.03
CA ARG A 40 -13.92 -16.61 1.39
C ARG A 40 -12.50 -17.15 1.50
N TYR A 41 -11.72 -17.02 0.45
CA TYR A 41 -10.32 -17.42 0.38
C TYR A 41 -9.43 -16.19 0.33
N ALA A 42 -8.19 -16.36 0.72
CA ALA A 42 -7.25 -15.26 0.80
C ALA A 42 -5.95 -15.61 0.08
N LYS A 43 -5.50 -14.72 -0.76
CA LYS A 43 -4.17 -14.78 -1.39
C LYS A 43 -3.12 -14.17 -0.46
N ALA A 44 -3.37 -12.97 0.05
CA ALA A 44 -2.47 -12.23 0.92
C ALA A 44 -2.78 -12.45 2.41
N VAL A 45 -1.73 -12.34 3.24
CA VAL A 45 -1.79 -12.38 4.71
C VAL A 45 -1.02 -11.24 5.33
N GLY A 46 0.22 -10.97 4.90
CA GLY A 46 1.07 -9.97 5.54
C GLY A 46 0.65 -8.54 5.22
N ILE A 47 0.59 -7.70 6.25
CA ILE A 47 0.41 -6.26 6.14
C ILE A 47 1.69 -5.59 6.62
N GLN A 48 2.24 -4.74 5.77
CA GLN A 48 3.49 -4.01 6.02
C GLN A 48 3.26 -2.77 6.89
N PRO A 49 4.28 -2.30 7.63
CA PRO A 49 4.21 -1.06 8.41
C PRO A 49 3.73 0.13 7.61
N ARG A 50 4.19 0.30 6.37
CA ARG A 50 3.73 1.39 5.49
C ARG A 50 2.24 1.32 5.19
N THR A 51 1.69 0.13 4.99
CA THR A 51 0.25 -0.06 4.77
C THR A 51 -0.55 0.25 6.04
N LEU A 52 -0.02 -0.03 7.23
CA LEU A 52 -0.65 0.37 8.49
C LEU A 52 -0.70 1.90 8.64
N GLU A 53 0.30 2.65 8.14
CA GLU A 53 0.23 4.11 8.07
C GLU A 53 -0.89 4.59 7.12
N VAL A 54 -1.07 3.92 5.97
CA VAL A 54 -2.20 4.21 5.08
C VAL A 54 -3.52 3.94 5.79
N PHE A 55 -3.66 2.81 6.48
CA PHE A 55 -4.86 2.47 7.23
C PHE A 55 -5.11 3.42 8.42
N GLU A 56 -4.06 3.95 9.06
CA GLU A 56 -4.20 5.00 10.06
C GLU A 56 -4.84 6.26 9.46
N GLY A 57 -4.33 6.74 8.32
CA GLY A 57 -4.89 7.86 7.59
C GLY A 57 -6.34 7.63 7.14
N MET A 58 -6.72 6.38 6.86
CA MET A 58 -8.10 5.99 6.50
C MET A 58 -9.03 5.84 7.73
N GLY A 59 -8.50 5.91 8.96
CA GLY A 59 -9.24 5.67 10.20
C GLY A 59 -9.56 4.19 10.46
N LEU A 60 -8.73 3.27 9.95
CA LEU A 60 -8.93 1.81 10.02
C LEU A 60 -7.92 1.09 10.93
N LEU A 61 -6.88 1.80 11.39
CA LEU A 61 -5.76 1.19 12.12
C LEU A 61 -6.22 0.31 13.27
N ARG A 62 -7.15 0.80 14.11
CA ARG A 62 -7.63 0.08 15.27
C ARG A 62 -8.29 -1.25 14.88
N GLN A 63 -9.22 -1.23 13.92
CA GLN A 63 -9.94 -2.44 13.48
C GLN A 63 -8.98 -3.48 12.89
N VAL A 64 -7.95 -3.02 12.17
CA VAL A 64 -6.92 -3.89 11.60
C VAL A 64 -6.06 -4.51 12.70
N LEU A 65 -5.57 -3.73 13.66
CA LEU A 65 -4.73 -4.23 14.75
C LEU A 65 -5.49 -5.16 15.70
N ASP A 66 -6.77 -4.88 15.98
CA ASP A 66 -7.64 -5.73 16.81
C ASP A 66 -7.89 -7.11 16.17
N ALA A 67 -7.87 -7.19 14.83
CA ALA A 67 -8.10 -8.42 14.08
C ALA A 67 -6.82 -9.17 13.68
N ALA A 68 -5.66 -8.53 13.72
CA ALA A 68 -4.40 -9.06 13.23
C ALA A 68 -3.59 -9.82 14.29
N ILE A 69 -2.58 -10.55 13.82
CA ILE A 69 -1.52 -11.11 14.66
C ILE A 69 -0.19 -10.42 14.34
N ARG A 70 0.62 -10.13 15.34
CA ARG A 70 1.98 -9.64 15.12
C ARG A 70 2.83 -10.74 14.47
N LEU A 71 3.49 -10.44 13.36
CA LEU A 71 4.52 -11.26 12.75
C LEU A 71 5.88 -10.88 13.37
N ARG A 72 6.53 -11.88 13.99
CA ARG A 72 7.78 -11.65 14.73
C ARG A 72 9.03 -11.92 13.91
N GLY A 73 8.92 -12.76 12.88
CA GLY A 73 10.07 -13.16 12.10
C GLY A 73 9.83 -14.43 11.28
N GLU A 74 10.92 -15.00 10.81
CA GLU A 74 10.96 -16.26 10.07
C GLU A 74 11.98 -17.22 10.71
N ILE A 75 11.61 -18.49 10.89
CA ILE A 75 12.50 -19.57 11.29
C ILE A 75 12.70 -20.45 10.05
N ARG A 76 13.96 -20.71 9.71
CA ARG A 76 14.36 -21.47 8.52
C ARG A 76 14.92 -22.82 8.90
N TYR A 77 14.42 -23.85 8.23
CA TYR A 77 14.88 -25.22 8.33
C TYR A 77 15.33 -25.74 6.97
N VAL A 78 16.42 -26.47 6.93
CA VAL A 78 16.89 -27.22 5.77
C VAL A 78 17.11 -28.67 6.20
N ASN A 79 16.46 -29.62 5.52
CA ASN A 79 16.53 -31.06 5.84
C ASN A 79 16.24 -31.33 7.33
N GLY A 80 15.24 -30.64 7.91
CA GLY A 80 14.82 -30.78 9.29
C GLY A 80 15.69 -30.07 10.34
N VAL A 81 16.81 -29.41 9.95
CA VAL A 81 17.73 -28.71 10.85
C VAL A 81 17.46 -27.20 10.77
N GLU A 82 17.33 -26.53 11.94
CA GLU A 82 17.26 -25.06 11.99
C GLU A 82 18.58 -24.47 11.51
N VAL A 83 18.55 -23.73 10.41
CA VAL A 83 19.73 -23.07 9.82
C VAL A 83 19.76 -21.57 10.08
N GLY A 84 18.69 -21.01 10.60
CA GLY A 84 18.66 -19.60 10.97
C GLY A 84 17.28 -19.10 11.39
N ARG A 85 17.32 -17.96 12.09
CA ARG A 85 16.14 -17.19 12.50
C ARG A 85 16.37 -15.74 12.14
N PHE A 86 15.36 -15.14 11.54
CA PHE A 86 15.34 -13.73 11.22
C PHE A 86 14.20 -13.06 11.97
N ASP A 87 14.51 -12.09 12.83
CA ASP A 87 13.53 -11.34 13.59
C ASP A 87 13.13 -10.06 12.84
N LEU A 88 11.82 -9.83 12.71
CA LEU A 88 11.25 -8.61 12.15
C LEU A 88 11.24 -7.50 13.22
N SER A 89 12.43 -7.08 13.65
CA SER A 89 12.59 -6.00 14.63
C SER A 89 12.77 -4.68 13.91
N LEU A 90 11.80 -3.80 14.03
CA LEU A 90 11.84 -2.48 13.40
C LEU A 90 12.56 -1.46 14.27
N PRO A 91 13.26 -0.49 13.65
CA PRO A 91 13.87 0.62 14.38
C PRO A 91 12.85 1.42 15.18
N PRO A 92 13.28 2.07 16.29
CA PRO A 92 12.37 2.79 17.20
C PRO A 92 11.57 3.94 16.57
N ASP A 93 12.03 4.48 15.43
CA ASP A 93 11.35 5.54 14.69
C ASP A 93 10.17 5.03 13.86
N VAL A 94 10.03 3.70 13.67
CA VAL A 94 8.90 3.10 12.95
C VAL A 94 7.77 2.80 13.95
N PRO A 95 6.57 3.37 13.75
CA PRO A 95 5.50 3.25 14.74
C PRO A 95 4.79 1.91 14.75
N PHE A 96 4.84 1.15 13.66
CA PHE A 96 4.07 -0.07 13.46
C PHE A 96 4.95 -1.26 13.15
N GLU A 97 4.49 -2.44 13.58
CA GLU A 97 5.12 -3.73 13.32
C GLU A 97 4.48 -4.41 12.11
N PHE A 98 5.13 -5.46 11.58
CA PHE A 98 4.50 -6.34 10.60
C PHE A 98 3.38 -7.14 11.23
N VAL A 99 2.24 -7.22 10.57
CA VAL A 99 1.10 -7.99 11.07
C VAL A 99 0.56 -8.97 10.03
N GLY A 100 0.00 -10.07 10.49
CA GLY A 100 -0.71 -11.06 9.69
C GLY A 100 -2.22 -10.88 9.83
N LEU A 101 -2.89 -10.63 8.70
CA LEU A 101 -4.34 -10.57 8.62
C LEU A 101 -4.78 -11.17 7.28
N PRO A 102 -5.60 -12.23 7.26
CA PRO A 102 -6.07 -12.80 6.01
C PRO A 102 -6.79 -11.77 5.15
N GLN A 103 -6.57 -11.78 3.85
CA GLN A 103 -7.13 -10.80 2.90
C GLN A 103 -8.65 -10.65 3.03
N TYR A 104 -9.40 -11.74 3.24
CA TYR A 104 -10.86 -11.65 3.42
C TYR A 104 -11.28 -10.82 4.64
N GLU A 105 -10.48 -10.78 5.72
CA GLU A 105 -10.72 -9.91 6.87
C GLU A 105 -10.31 -8.46 6.56
N THR A 106 -9.19 -8.25 5.86
CA THR A 106 -8.81 -6.93 5.35
C THR A 106 -9.94 -6.37 4.47
N GLU A 107 -10.44 -7.15 3.53
CA GLU A 107 -11.58 -6.75 2.68
C GLU A 107 -12.85 -6.48 3.48
N ARG A 108 -13.15 -7.28 4.52
CA ARG A 108 -14.31 -7.03 5.38
C ARG A 108 -14.21 -5.67 6.05
N ILE A 109 -13.07 -5.34 6.66
CA ILE A 109 -12.83 -4.06 7.32
C ILE A 109 -12.97 -2.90 6.32
N LEU A 110 -12.40 -3.04 5.12
CA LEU A 110 -12.51 -2.05 4.06
C LEU A 110 -13.96 -1.88 3.58
N ARG A 111 -14.71 -2.96 3.36
CA ARG A 111 -16.13 -2.89 2.98
C ARG A 111 -16.99 -2.20 4.04
N ASP A 112 -16.78 -2.54 5.32
CA ASP A 112 -17.50 -1.91 6.43
C ASP A 112 -17.25 -0.40 6.44
N ARG A 113 -16.01 0.03 6.20
CA ARG A 113 -15.64 1.45 6.08
C ARG A 113 -16.31 2.12 4.88
N LEU A 114 -16.28 1.49 3.72
CA LEU A 114 -16.89 2.01 2.51
C LEU A 114 -18.41 2.18 2.68
N THR A 115 -19.08 1.20 3.31
CA THR A 115 -20.49 1.27 3.65
C THR A 115 -20.78 2.41 4.61
N ALA A 116 -19.93 2.63 5.63
CA ALA A 116 -20.06 3.76 6.55
C ALA A 116 -19.89 5.12 5.86
N LEU A 117 -19.20 5.17 4.71
CA LEU A 117 -19.10 6.35 3.84
C LEU A 117 -20.26 6.48 2.84
N GLY A 118 -21.30 5.64 2.96
CA GLY A 118 -22.50 5.69 2.15
C GLY A 118 -22.34 5.14 0.72
N THR A 119 -21.38 4.23 0.49
CA THR A 119 -21.19 3.62 -0.83
C THR A 119 -21.37 2.12 -0.76
N THR A 120 -22.20 1.57 -1.65
CA THR A 120 -22.47 0.14 -1.78
C THR A 120 -21.72 -0.43 -2.97
N ILE A 121 -21.17 -1.63 -2.82
CA ILE A 121 -20.52 -2.36 -3.92
C ILE A 121 -21.61 -2.95 -4.81
N GLU A 122 -21.53 -2.72 -6.10
CA GLU A 122 -22.41 -3.30 -7.11
C GLU A 122 -21.94 -4.71 -7.46
N ARG A 123 -22.38 -5.70 -6.68
CA ARG A 123 -22.06 -7.11 -6.89
C ARG A 123 -22.81 -7.69 -8.08
N GLY A 124 -22.25 -8.73 -8.72
CA GLY A 124 -22.80 -9.33 -9.94
C GLY A 124 -22.76 -8.39 -11.14
N THR A 125 -21.98 -7.32 -11.04
CA THR A 125 -21.85 -6.28 -12.07
C THR A 125 -20.43 -6.28 -12.61
N ARG A 126 -20.27 -6.52 -13.91
CA ARG A 126 -18.98 -6.58 -14.58
C ARG A 126 -18.81 -5.40 -15.54
N LEU A 127 -17.65 -4.76 -15.53
CA LEU A 127 -17.25 -3.90 -16.65
C LEU A 127 -17.08 -4.78 -17.90
N ALA A 128 -17.93 -4.59 -18.90
CA ALA A 128 -17.89 -5.37 -20.14
C ALA A 128 -16.93 -4.76 -21.18
N ARG A 129 -17.01 -3.44 -21.37
CA ARG A 129 -16.16 -2.65 -22.26
C ARG A 129 -16.20 -1.18 -21.86
N PHE A 130 -15.27 -0.42 -22.37
CA PHE A 130 -15.24 1.04 -22.25
C PHE A 130 -14.57 1.69 -23.46
N GLU A 131 -14.88 2.96 -23.66
CA GLU A 131 -14.24 3.87 -24.58
C GLU A 131 -14.00 5.19 -23.87
N GLN A 132 -13.02 5.98 -24.28
CA GLN A 132 -12.73 7.27 -23.69
C GLN A 132 -12.50 8.33 -24.76
N ASP A 133 -12.85 9.57 -24.43
CA ASP A 133 -12.56 10.78 -25.22
C ASP A 133 -12.28 11.97 -24.28
N ASP A 134 -12.27 13.17 -24.84
CA ASP A 134 -12.02 14.40 -24.07
C ASP A 134 -13.13 14.71 -23.03
N ASP A 135 -14.34 14.21 -23.22
CA ASP A 135 -15.49 14.43 -22.33
C ASP A 135 -15.53 13.44 -21.17
N GLY A 136 -14.97 12.24 -21.34
CA GLY A 136 -14.99 11.23 -20.26
C GLY A 136 -14.75 9.79 -20.74
N VAL A 137 -15.24 8.86 -19.92
CA VAL A 137 -15.19 7.42 -20.14
C VAL A 137 -16.62 6.89 -20.28
N ARG A 138 -16.95 6.33 -21.45
CA ARG A 138 -18.20 5.60 -21.70
C ARG A 138 -17.96 4.13 -21.40
N ALA A 139 -18.49 3.67 -20.28
CA ALA A 139 -18.41 2.29 -19.85
C ALA A 139 -19.74 1.56 -20.08
N VAL A 140 -19.65 0.25 -20.29
CA VAL A 140 -20.82 -0.64 -20.29
C VAL A 140 -20.66 -1.61 -19.14
N LEU A 141 -21.60 -1.53 -18.20
CA LEU A 141 -21.69 -2.43 -17.05
C LEU A 141 -22.69 -3.53 -17.36
N SER A 142 -22.25 -4.78 -17.29
CA SER A 142 -23.09 -5.95 -17.59
C SER A 142 -23.55 -6.63 -16.31
N ARG A 143 -24.87 -6.87 -16.20
CA ARG A 143 -25.55 -7.55 -15.10
C ARG A 143 -26.42 -8.69 -15.65
N ALA A 144 -26.98 -9.48 -14.75
CA ALA A 144 -27.88 -10.58 -15.13
C ALA A 144 -29.15 -10.10 -15.83
N ASP A 145 -29.60 -8.88 -15.55
CA ASP A 145 -30.79 -8.23 -16.10
C ASP A 145 -30.53 -7.37 -17.35
N GLY A 146 -29.27 -7.24 -17.77
CA GLY A 146 -28.89 -6.53 -18.99
C GLY A 146 -27.66 -5.65 -18.84
N ASP A 147 -27.33 -4.95 -19.91
CA ASP A 147 -26.21 -4.04 -20.02
C ASP A 147 -26.67 -2.59 -19.71
N GLU A 148 -25.91 -1.89 -18.87
CA GLU A 148 -26.12 -0.49 -18.49
C GLU A 148 -24.98 0.36 -19.06
N PRO A 149 -25.24 1.32 -19.97
CA PRO A 149 -24.26 2.32 -20.36
C PRO A 149 -24.11 3.37 -19.26
N VAL A 150 -22.87 3.72 -18.91
CA VAL A 150 -22.53 4.69 -17.85
C VAL A 150 -21.47 5.65 -18.36
N LEU A 151 -21.66 6.94 -18.12
CA LEU A 151 -20.67 7.98 -18.40
C LEU A 151 -19.98 8.42 -17.10
N ALA A 152 -18.65 8.29 -17.06
CA ALA A 152 -17.82 8.73 -15.95
C ALA A 152 -16.71 9.69 -16.41
N ARG A 153 -16.14 10.44 -15.49
CA ARG A 153 -14.97 11.27 -15.81
C ARG A 153 -13.68 10.44 -15.88
N TYR A 154 -13.58 9.42 -15.03
CA TYR A 154 -12.41 8.54 -14.93
C TYR A 154 -12.83 7.09 -14.68
N LEU A 155 -11.93 6.15 -15.03
CA LEU A 155 -12.05 4.73 -14.75
C LEU A 155 -10.77 4.22 -14.10
N VAL A 156 -10.90 3.46 -13.01
CA VAL A 156 -9.77 2.78 -12.36
C VAL A 156 -9.96 1.27 -12.40
N GLY A 157 -9.07 0.58 -13.08
CA GLY A 157 -9.01 -0.88 -13.15
C GLY A 157 -8.27 -1.45 -11.93
N CYS A 158 -9.02 -2.04 -11.00
CA CYS A 158 -8.55 -2.82 -9.86
C CYS A 158 -9.02 -4.28 -9.99
N ASP A 159 -9.19 -4.76 -11.21
CA ASP A 159 -9.87 -5.98 -11.63
C ASP A 159 -8.94 -7.19 -11.76
N GLY A 160 -7.76 -7.11 -11.12
CA GLY A 160 -6.86 -8.22 -10.90
C GLY A 160 -6.03 -8.63 -12.11
N ALA A 161 -5.36 -9.78 -12.01
CA ALA A 161 -4.38 -10.26 -13.00
C ALA A 161 -4.94 -10.43 -14.42
N HIS A 162 -6.23 -10.70 -14.55
CA HIS A 162 -6.92 -10.87 -15.85
C HIS A 162 -7.64 -9.60 -16.31
N SER A 163 -7.22 -8.43 -15.85
CA SER A 163 -7.84 -7.12 -16.03
C SER A 163 -8.38 -6.87 -17.43
N ILE A 164 -9.67 -6.53 -17.47
CA ILE A 164 -10.36 -6.06 -18.68
C ILE A 164 -9.90 -4.63 -19.00
N VAL A 165 -9.66 -3.82 -17.95
CA VAL A 165 -9.20 -2.43 -18.13
C VAL A 165 -7.83 -2.38 -18.78
N ARG A 166 -6.86 -3.17 -18.29
CA ARG A 166 -5.54 -3.30 -18.91
C ARG A 166 -5.63 -3.68 -20.39
N LYS A 167 -6.41 -4.72 -20.70
CA LYS A 167 -6.61 -5.22 -22.06
C LYS A 167 -7.30 -4.19 -22.96
N GLY A 168 -8.33 -3.52 -22.43
CA GLY A 168 -9.05 -2.46 -23.14
C GLY A 168 -8.19 -1.23 -23.48
N LEU A 169 -7.18 -0.95 -22.65
CA LEU A 169 -6.17 0.08 -22.91
C LEU A 169 -5.09 -0.39 -23.93
N GLY A 170 -5.01 -1.69 -24.24
CA GLY A 170 -3.94 -2.26 -25.05
C GLY A 170 -2.57 -2.13 -24.39
N LEU A 171 -2.49 -2.15 -23.06
CA LEU A 171 -1.22 -2.13 -22.32
C LEU A 171 -0.52 -3.47 -22.48
N SER A 172 0.80 -3.46 -22.67
CA SER A 172 1.63 -4.67 -22.59
C SER A 172 1.63 -5.20 -21.14
N PHE A 173 1.90 -6.48 -20.97
CA PHE A 173 2.01 -7.11 -19.65
C PHE A 173 3.19 -8.06 -19.67
N GLU A 174 4.37 -7.49 -19.55
CA GLU A 174 5.65 -8.17 -19.76
C GLU A 174 6.09 -8.95 -18.53
N GLY A 175 6.67 -10.13 -18.77
CA GLY A 175 7.17 -11.03 -17.74
C GLY A 175 6.93 -12.49 -18.08
N ALA A 176 6.99 -13.37 -17.09
CA ALA A 176 6.88 -14.81 -17.27
C ALA A 176 6.11 -15.50 -16.11
N ALA A 177 5.67 -16.73 -16.36
CA ALA A 177 5.15 -17.62 -15.32
C ALA A 177 6.30 -18.45 -14.74
N PHE A 178 6.19 -18.81 -13.47
CA PHE A 178 7.04 -19.84 -12.85
C PHE A 178 6.57 -21.23 -13.28
N ALA A 179 7.50 -22.15 -13.38
CA ALA A 179 7.16 -23.54 -13.72
C ALA A 179 6.45 -24.25 -12.57
N GLU A 180 6.77 -23.88 -11.35
CA GLU A 180 6.26 -24.51 -10.13
C GLU A 180 4.83 -24.11 -9.86
N GLN A 181 4.05 -25.08 -9.39
CA GLN A 181 2.71 -24.88 -8.85
C GLN A 181 2.75 -25.07 -7.34
N TYR A 182 1.94 -24.29 -6.65
CA TYR A 182 1.84 -24.34 -5.21
C TYR A 182 0.44 -24.73 -4.78
N MET A 183 0.32 -25.53 -3.72
CA MET A 183 -0.94 -25.70 -3.01
C MET A 183 -0.93 -24.86 -1.75
N LEU A 184 -2.08 -24.25 -1.46
CA LEU A 184 -2.32 -23.43 -0.29
C LEU A 184 -3.44 -24.04 0.55
N GLY A 185 -3.36 -23.87 1.86
CA GLY A 185 -4.46 -24.24 2.76
C GLY A 185 -4.44 -23.45 4.06
N ASP A 186 -5.62 -23.15 4.59
CA ASP A 186 -5.79 -22.61 5.94
C ASP A 186 -6.19 -23.72 6.88
N VAL A 187 -5.30 -24.06 7.82
CA VAL A 187 -5.44 -25.19 8.75
C VAL A 187 -5.13 -24.79 10.19
N GLU A 188 -5.46 -25.66 11.12
CA GLU A 188 -4.93 -25.63 12.48
C GLU A 188 -3.81 -26.68 12.56
N LEU A 189 -2.62 -26.24 13.07
CA LEU A 189 -1.43 -27.09 13.29
C LEU A 189 -1.20 -27.27 14.78
N ASP A 190 -1.11 -28.52 15.19
CA ASP A 190 -0.75 -28.89 16.57
C ASP A 190 0.76 -29.14 16.63
N TRP A 191 1.51 -28.12 16.97
CA TRP A 191 2.96 -28.14 17.18
C TRP A 191 3.40 -27.14 18.26
N SER A 192 4.66 -27.24 18.71
CA SER A 192 5.20 -26.41 19.79
C SER A 192 5.94 -25.17 19.34
N LEU A 193 6.06 -24.93 18.02
CA LEU A 193 6.83 -23.83 17.48
C LEU A 193 6.31 -22.47 17.93
N PRO A 194 7.20 -21.46 18.11
CA PRO A 194 6.83 -20.15 18.62
C PRO A 194 5.78 -19.47 17.75
N HIS A 195 4.66 -19.07 18.37
CA HIS A 195 3.59 -18.36 17.68
C HIS A 195 4.04 -16.96 17.21
N GLY A 196 3.63 -16.58 16.01
CA GLY A 196 4.02 -15.30 15.38
C GLY A 196 5.22 -15.40 14.44
N TYR A 197 5.92 -16.52 14.39
CA TYR A 197 6.96 -16.76 13.39
C TYR A 197 6.42 -17.49 12.16
N VAL A 198 6.84 -17.02 10.99
CA VAL A 198 6.73 -17.80 9.76
C VAL A 198 7.72 -18.96 9.85
N VAL A 199 7.28 -20.16 9.55
CA VAL A 199 8.16 -21.34 9.47
C VAL A 199 8.38 -21.67 8.00
N ARG A 200 9.64 -21.64 7.57
CA ARG A 200 10.05 -22.06 6.23
C ARG A 200 10.93 -23.30 6.35
N SER A 201 10.47 -24.39 5.80
CA SER A 201 11.21 -25.65 5.76
C SER A 201 11.42 -26.10 4.31
N THR A 202 12.64 -26.43 3.97
CA THR A 202 13.02 -26.89 2.62
C THR A 202 13.74 -28.22 2.71
N HIS A 203 13.48 -29.08 1.74
CA HIS A 203 14.34 -30.22 1.45
C HIS A 203 15.31 -29.86 0.33
N ARG A 204 16.57 -30.27 0.46
CA ARG A 204 17.62 -30.04 -0.54
C ARG A 204 18.38 -31.32 -0.81
N THR A 205 18.55 -31.59 -2.10
CA THR A 205 19.46 -32.66 -2.60
C THR A 205 20.50 -31.99 -3.51
N ASP A 206 21.78 -32.20 -3.27
CA ASP A 206 22.89 -31.62 -4.03
C ASP A 206 22.76 -30.09 -4.23
N ASP A 207 22.41 -29.37 -3.14
CA ASP A 207 22.16 -27.92 -3.10
C ASP A 207 20.94 -27.42 -3.93
N VAL A 208 20.16 -28.31 -4.51
CA VAL A 208 18.91 -27.99 -5.20
C VAL A 208 17.74 -28.17 -4.25
N THR A 209 16.89 -27.14 -4.11
CA THR A 209 15.63 -27.25 -3.36
C THR A 209 14.63 -28.03 -4.18
N ASP A 210 14.20 -29.18 -3.68
CA ASP A 210 13.29 -30.11 -4.34
C ASP A 210 11.91 -30.19 -3.65
N ASP A 211 11.79 -29.73 -2.41
CA ASP A 211 10.50 -29.59 -1.72
C ASP A 211 10.49 -28.37 -0.77
N LEU A 212 9.31 -27.82 -0.53
CA LEU A 212 9.09 -26.58 0.23
C LEU A 212 7.82 -26.61 1.05
N LEU A 213 7.93 -26.21 2.32
CA LEU A 213 6.82 -25.88 3.23
C LEU A 213 7.02 -24.48 3.79
N VAL A 214 6.00 -23.64 3.69
CA VAL A 214 5.92 -22.34 4.37
C VAL A 214 4.63 -22.28 5.18
N CYS A 215 4.75 -21.99 6.48
CA CYS A 215 3.63 -21.84 7.38
C CYS A 215 3.59 -20.42 7.93
N VAL A 216 2.59 -19.65 7.51
CA VAL A 216 2.39 -18.27 7.96
C VAL A 216 1.33 -18.26 9.07
N PRO A 217 1.62 -17.75 10.28
CA PRO A 217 0.62 -17.71 11.34
C PRO A 217 -0.54 -16.77 11.01
N LEU A 218 -1.74 -17.20 11.38
CA LEU A 218 -2.98 -16.45 11.20
C LEU A 218 -3.59 -16.10 12.57
N PRO A 219 -4.43 -15.07 12.66
CA PRO A 219 -5.18 -14.75 13.87
C PRO A 219 -6.01 -15.95 14.35
N GLY A 220 -5.95 -16.21 15.65
CA GLY A 220 -6.59 -17.36 16.30
C GLY A 220 -5.58 -18.42 16.75
N ARG A 221 -6.05 -19.32 17.64
CA ARG A 221 -5.17 -20.35 18.22
C ARG A 221 -4.77 -21.39 17.17
N HIS A 222 -3.47 -21.66 17.03
CA HIS A 222 -2.88 -22.69 16.14
C HIS A 222 -3.24 -22.55 14.65
N ARG A 223 -3.73 -21.40 14.20
CA ARG A 223 -4.11 -21.20 12.80
C ARG A 223 -2.92 -20.80 11.95
N TYR A 224 -2.78 -21.45 10.80
CA TYR A 224 -1.72 -21.20 9.84
C TYR A 224 -2.24 -21.23 8.40
N ARG A 225 -1.70 -20.37 7.56
CA ARG A 225 -1.67 -20.53 6.12
C ARG A 225 -0.47 -21.40 5.79
N VAL A 226 -0.69 -22.53 5.18
CA VAL A 226 0.37 -23.38 4.65
C VAL A 226 0.48 -23.22 3.14
N SER A 227 1.71 -23.16 2.63
CA SER A 227 2.05 -23.10 1.22
C SER A 227 3.13 -24.14 0.93
N MET A 228 2.92 -24.96 -0.09
CA MET A 228 3.70 -26.16 -0.40
C MET A 228 3.77 -26.33 -1.92
N LEU A 229 4.77 -27.04 -2.43
CA LEU A 229 4.77 -27.48 -3.81
C LEU A 229 3.61 -28.48 -4.04
N VAL A 230 3.01 -28.41 -5.23
CA VAL A 230 1.91 -29.32 -5.62
C VAL A 230 2.47 -30.70 -5.91
N PRO A 231 1.94 -31.77 -5.28
CA PRO A 231 2.31 -33.12 -5.66
C PRO A 231 1.82 -33.46 -7.07
N ALA A 232 2.49 -34.41 -7.73
CA ALA A 232 2.28 -34.71 -9.15
C ALA A 232 0.82 -35.06 -9.51
N GLU A 233 0.09 -35.71 -8.59
CA GLU A 233 -1.32 -36.08 -8.77
C GLU A 233 -2.30 -34.90 -8.78
N LEU A 234 -1.91 -33.76 -8.20
CA LEU A 234 -2.70 -32.54 -8.19
C LEU A 234 -2.19 -31.50 -9.21
N ALA A 235 -1.08 -31.79 -9.89
CA ALA A 235 -0.53 -30.89 -10.89
C ALA A 235 -1.48 -30.75 -12.08
N THR A 236 -1.82 -29.53 -12.44
CA THR A 236 -2.73 -29.23 -13.55
C THR A 236 -1.95 -28.69 -14.74
N ALA A 237 -2.41 -29.05 -15.98
CA ALA A 237 -1.90 -28.35 -17.16
C ALA A 237 -2.30 -26.86 -17.09
N PRO A 238 -1.50 -25.95 -17.68
CA PRO A 238 -1.87 -24.55 -17.80
C PRO A 238 -3.27 -24.41 -18.41
N ALA A 239 -4.16 -23.66 -17.77
CA ALA A 239 -5.43 -23.33 -18.38
C ALA A 239 -5.14 -22.50 -19.64
N ALA A 240 -5.79 -22.83 -20.75
CA ALA A 240 -5.73 -22.01 -21.97
C ALA A 240 -6.53 -20.72 -21.69
N SER A 241 -5.91 -19.78 -20.93
CA SER A 241 -6.42 -18.43 -20.79
C SER A 241 -6.08 -17.68 -22.09
N GLY A 242 -7.07 -17.01 -22.67
CA GLY A 242 -6.87 -16.26 -23.93
C GLY A 242 -5.86 -15.11 -23.86
N ASP A 243 -5.26 -14.88 -22.68
CA ASP A 243 -4.28 -13.82 -22.42
C ASP A 243 -2.91 -14.31 -21.94
N ASN A 244 -2.68 -15.62 -21.90
CA ASN A 244 -1.44 -16.26 -21.44
C ASN A 244 -0.97 -15.81 -20.02
N VAL A 245 -1.88 -15.32 -19.18
CA VAL A 245 -1.58 -14.97 -17.78
C VAL A 245 -1.88 -16.16 -16.89
N GLU A 246 -0.85 -16.88 -16.48
CA GLU A 246 -0.95 -17.98 -15.53
C GLU A 246 -0.69 -17.46 -14.11
N HIS A 247 -1.69 -16.89 -13.48
CA HIS A 247 -1.57 -16.33 -12.14
C HIS A 247 -2.88 -16.45 -11.35
N GLY A 248 -2.78 -16.89 -10.09
CA GLY A 248 -3.91 -16.98 -9.16
C GLY A 248 -4.37 -18.41 -8.92
N PHE A 249 -5.60 -18.52 -8.42
CA PHE A 249 -6.19 -19.80 -8.05
C PHE A 249 -6.72 -20.55 -9.27
N GLU A 250 -6.45 -21.86 -9.32
CA GLU A 250 -6.99 -22.72 -10.37
C GLU A 250 -8.33 -23.34 -9.98
N SER A 251 -9.19 -23.52 -10.97
CA SER A 251 -10.52 -24.11 -10.81
C SER A 251 -10.50 -25.65 -10.77
N GLY A 252 -9.32 -26.27 -10.63
CA GLY A 252 -9.11 -27.71 -10.64
C GLY A 252 -9.45 -28.43 -9.32
N GLN A 253 -8.87 -29.61 -9.13
CA GLN A 253 -8.99 -30.37 -7.87
C GLN A 253 -8.45 -29.56 -6.70
N ARG A 254 -9.24 -29.48 -5.63
CA ARG A 254 -8.81 -28.82 -4.39
C ARG A 254 -7.96 -29.78 -3.56
N PRO A 255 -6.80 -29.34 -3.05
CA PRO A 255 -6.04 -30.13 -2.09
C PRO A 255 -6.90 -30.50 -0.87
N GLU A 256 -6.87 -31.74 -0.48
CA GLU A 256 -7.51 -32.24 0.74
C GLU A 256 -6.53 -32.16 1.92
N LEU A 257 -7.05 -32.32 3.13
CA LEU A 257 -6.23 -32.33 4.35
C LEU A 257 -5.12 -33.37 4.31
N SER A 258 -5.39 -34.54 3.70
CA SER A 258 -4.41 -35.62 3.49
C SER A 258 -3.20 -35.21 2.67
N HIS A 259 -3.39 -34.41 1.61
CA HIS A 259 -2.28 -33.90 0.79
C HIS A 259 -1.40 -32.94 1.58
N LEU A 260 -2.02 -32.04 2.38
CA LEU A 260 -1.28 -31.10 3.24
C LEU A 260 -0.53 -31.86 4.34
N GLN A 261 -1.17 -32.86 4.97
CA GLN A 261 -0.55 -33.68 6.02
C GLN A 261 0.64 -34.45 5.48
N ALA A 262 0.56 -35.02 4.29
CA ALA A 262 1.67 -35.76 3.68
C ALA A 262 2.94 -34.90 3.49
N VAL A 263 2.79 -33.60 3.18
CA VAL A 263 3.93 -32.69 3.11
C VAL A 263 4.41 -32.30 4.51
N LEU A 264 3.53 -32.06 5.45
CA LEU A 264 3.89 -31.79 6.85
C LEU A 264 4.67 -32.96 7.45
N ASP A 265 4.28 -34.21 7.20
CA ASP A 265 4.97 -35.40 7.70
C ASP A 265 6.41 -35.51 7.17
N ARG A 266 6.71 -34.92 5.99
CA ARG A 266 8.06 -34.91 5.39
C ARG A 266 8.88 -33.70 5.79
N LEU A 267 8.28 -32.53 5.90
CA LEU A 267 9.00 -31.24 5.96
C LEU A 267 8.80 -30.48 7.27
N ALA A 268 7.82 -30.82 8.10
CA ALA A 268 7.67 -30.14 9.39
C ALA A 268 8.90 -30.43 10.27
N PRO A 269 9.46 -29.40 10.93
CA PRO A 269 10.66 -29.56 11.76
C PRO A 269 10.42 -30.38 13.03
N GLU A 270 9.17 -30.54 13.42
CA GLU A 270 8.70 -31.42 14.50
C GLU A 270 7.36 -32.06 14.09
N PRO A 271 6.92 -33.17 14.73
CA PRO A 271 5.65 -33.78 14.42
C PRO A 271 4.52 -32.76 14.50
N ALA A 272 3.79 -32.57 13.38
CA ALA A 272 2.71 -31.62 13.25
C ALA A 272 1.48 -32.29 12.70
N ARG A 273 0.33 -32.12 13.39
CA ARG A 273 -0.95 -32.61 12.93
C ARG A 273 -1.81 -31.48 12.41
N ALA A 274 -2.17 -31.55 11.13
CA ALA A 274 -3.11 -30.61 10.54
C ALA A 274 -4.55 -31.03 10.84
N SER A 275 -5.39 -30.04 11.10
CA SER A 275 -6.83 -30.22 11.32
C SER A 275 -7.62 -29.02 10.80
N ARG A 276 -8.94 -29.15 10.74
CA ARG A 276 -9.88 -28.06 10.40
C ARG A 276 -9.48 -27.30 9.14
N LEU A 277 -9.27 -28.01 8.03
CA LEU A 277 -9.07 -27.39 6.72
C LEU A 277 -10.27 -26.50 6.39
N ARG A 278 -10.05 -25.20 6.38
CA ARG A 278 -11.08 -24.18 6.11
C ARG A 278 -11.20 -23.88 4.64
N TRP A 279 -10.07 -23.92 3.96
CA TRP A 279 -9.95 -23.59 2.55
C TRP A 279 -8.65 -24.16 2.00
N SER A 280 -8.65 -24.52 0.73
CA SER A 280 -7.47 -24.95 -0.02
C SER A 280 -7.60 -24.58 -1.50
N SER A 281 -6.48 -24.43 -2.18
CA SER A 281 -6.41 -24.23 -3.62
C SER A 281 -5.03 -24.57 -4.17
N VAL A 282 -4.98 -24.88 -5.46
CA VAL A 282 -3.76 -24.84 -6.26
C VAL A 282 -3.58 -23.42 -6.78
N PHE A 283 -2.34 -22.96 -6.85
CA PHE A 283 -1.99 -21.60 -7.17
C PHE A 283 -0.78 -21.54 -8.10
N ARG A 284 -0.87 -20.72 -9.17
CA ARG A 284 0.26 -20.43 -10.07
C ARG A 284 0.80 -19.04 -9.81
N ILE A 285 2.08 -18.91 -10.00
CA ILE A 285 2.80 -17.65 -9.82
C ILE A 285 3.32 -17.16 -11.16
N SER A 286 3.06 -15.89 -11.46
CA SER A 286 3.70 -15.15 -12.54
C SER A 286 4.29 -13.86 -11.99
N HIS A 287 5.27 -13.33 -12.69
CA HIS A 287 5.78 -11.98 -12.50
C HIS A 287 5.61 -11.21 -13.79
N ARG A 288 4.86 -10.12 -13.74
CA ARG A 288 4.57 -9.26 -14.90
C ARG A 288 4.33 -7.82 -14.46
N ILE A 289 4.60 -6.90 -15.36
CA ILE A 289 4.28 -5.48 -15.18
C ILE A 289 3.85 -4.85 -16.52
N VAL A 290 2.99 -3.85 -16.44
CA VAL A 290 2.54 -3.06 -17.58
C VAL A 290 3.58 -2.02 -18.01
N ASP A 291 3.52 -1.62 -19.28
CA ASP A 291 4.32 -0.53 -19.85
C ASP A 291 3.89 0.87 -19.36
N SER A 292 2.64 1.02 -18.92
CA SER A 292 2.13 2.28 -18.34
C SER A 292 0.99 2.00 -17.35
N TYR A 293 0.90 2.81 -16.30
CA TYR A 293 -0.18 2.71 -15.29
C TYR A 293 -1.43 3.50 -15.67
N SER A 294 -1.38 4.24 -16.78
CA SER A 294 -2.54 5.01 -17.25
C SER A 294 -2.47 5.31 -18.76
N ARG A 295 -3.62 5.48 -19.37
CA ARG A 295 -3.77 6.14 -20.69
C ARG A 295 -5.00 7.05 -20.65
N GLY A 296 -4.77 8.36 -20.82
CA GLY A 296 -5.83 9.35 -20.78
C GLY A 296 -6.55 9.40 -19.43
N ARG A 297 -7.83 9.03 -19.42
CA ARG A 297 -8.72 9.06 -18.24
C ARG A 297 -8.85 7.72 -17.53
N VAL A 298 -8.08 6.72 -17.95
CA VAL A 298 -8.19 5.34 -17.47
C VAL A 298 -6.87 4.90 -16.85
N PHE A 299 -6.96 4.34 -15.64
CA PHE A 299 -5.83 3.95 -14.79
C PHE A 299 -5.93 2.48 -14.40
N VAL A 300 -4.79 1.84 -14.12
CA VAL A 300 -4.70 0.49 -13.57
C VAL A 300 -3.91 0.50 -12.26
N ALA A 301 -4.31 -0.35 -11.30
CA ALA A 301 -3.69 -0.44 -9.98
C ALA A 301 -3.65 -1.88 -9.47
N GLY A 302 -2.63 -2.21 -8.67
CA GLY A 302 -2.42 -3.54 -8.09
C GLY A 302 -2.23 -4.62 -9.16
N ASP A 303 -2.84 -5.79 -8.97
CA ASP A 303 -2.67 -6.95 -9.87
C ASP A 303 -3.10 -6.66 -11.34
N ALA A 304 -3.87 -5.61 -11.59
CA ALA A 304 -4.18 -5.14 -12.95
C ALA A 304 -2.94 -4.50 -13.63
N ALA A 305 -2.02 -3.95 -12.85
CA ALA A 305 -0.80 -3.28 -13.31
C ALA A 305 0.45 -4.15 -13.14
N HIS A 306 0.57 -4.88 -12.04
CA HIS A 306 1.75 -5.71 -11.72
C HIS A 306 1.38 -6.95 -10.90
N ILE A 307 1.99 -8.07 -11.21
CA ILE A 307 1.88 -9.33 -10.46
C ILE A 307 3.28 -9.86 -10.19
N HIS A 308 3.45 -10.55 -9.06
CA HIS A 308 4.74 -11.08 -8.64
C HIS A 308 4.58 -12.20 -7.60
N PRO A 309 5.65 -12.96 -7.29
CA PRO A 309 5.64 -13.96 -6.23
C PRO A 309 5.18 -13.40 -4.87
N PRO A 310 4.50 -14.20 -4.05
CA PRO A 310 4.00 -13.76 -2.73
C PRO A 310 5.11 -13.56 -1.69
N THR A 311 6.38 -13.71 -2.08
CA THR A 311 7.55 -13.58 -1.21
C THR A 311 7.60 -12.19 -0.56
N GLY A 312 7.77 -12.14 0.76
CA GLY A 312 7.78 -10.90 1.53
C GLY A 312 6.41 -10.22 1.66
N ALA A 313 5.33 -10.84 1.20
CA ALA A 313 3.95 -10.31 1.27
C ALA A 313 3.79 -8.91 0.64
N GLN A 314 4.44 -8.63 -0.50
CA GLN A 314 4.51 -7.27 -1.06
C GLN A 314 3.26 -6.86 -1.87
N GLY A 315 2.60 -7.78 -2.61
CA GLY A 315 1.60 -7.45 -3.65
C GLY A 315 0.41 -6.61 -3.18
N MET A 316 -0.34 -7.09 -2.20
CA MET A 316 -1.48 -6.35 -1.67
C MET A 316 -1.04 -4.98 -1.13
N ASN A 317 0.09 -4.92 -0.44
CA ASN A 317 0.63 -3.70 0.16
C ASN A 317 1.03 -2.66 -0.90
N THR A 318 1.67 -3.09 -1.99
CA THR A 318 2.03 -2.22 -3.12
C THR A 318 0.78 -1.68 -3.81
N GLY A 319 -0.21 -2.56 -4.08
CA GLY A 319 -1.46 -2.16 -4.72
C GLY A 319 -2.31 -1.21 -3.85
N ILE A 320 -2.34 -1.37 -2.52
CA ILE A 320 -2.99 -0.43 -1.61
C ILE A 320 -2.34 0.96 -1.71
N GLN A 321 -1.01 1.02 -1.83
CA GLN A 321 -0.30 2.28 -2.03
C GLN A 321 -0.51 2.87 -3.43
N ASP A 322 -0.70 2.05 -4.48
CA ASP A 322 -1.11 2.54 -5.79
C ASP A 322 -2.45 3.29 -5.69
N ALA A 323 -3.44 2.64 -5.07
CA ALA A 323 -4.76 3.22 -4.85
C ALA A 323 -4.69 4.52 -4.04
N HIS A 324 -3.89 4.52 -2.96
CA HIS A 324 -3.73 5.68 -2.08
C HIS A 324 -3.04 6.85 -2.79
N ASN A 325 -2.01 6.59 -3.60
CA ASN A 325 -1.32 7.60 -4.40
C ASN A 325 -2.21 8.19 -5.50
N LEU A 326 -3.02 7.36 -6.18
CA LEU A 326 -3.89 7.79 -7.28
C LEU A 326 -5.10 8.59 -6.79
N ALA A 327 -5.75 8.16 -5.71
CA ALA A 327 -7.08 8.64 -5.34
C ALA A 327 -7.12 10.13 -4.98
N TRP A 328 -6.11 10.67 -4.29
CA TRP A 328 -6.07 12.10 -3.98
C TRP A 328 -5.84 12.95 -5.22
N LYS A 329 -5.04 12.47 -6.18
CA LYS A 329 -4.80 13.14 -7.47
C LYS A 329 -6.09 13.18 -8.31
N LEU A 330 -6.83 12.06 -8.34
CA LEU A 330 -8.14 11.99 -8.98
C LEU A 330 -9.15 12.93 -8.32
N ALA A 331 -9.13 13.05 -7.00
CA ALA A 331 -10.05 13.94 -6.30
C ALA A 331 -9.85 15.41 -6.74
N LEU A 332 -8.63 15.91 -6.75
CA LEU A 332 -8.30 17.26 -7.23
C LEU A 332 -8.68 17.44 -8.71
N ALA A 333 -8.46 16.41 -9.53
CA ALA A 333 -8.84 16.45 -10.95
C ALA A 333 -10.37 16.47 -11.14
N VAL A 334 -11.12 15.75 -10.32
CA VAL A 334 -12.60 15.78 -10.32
C VAL A 334 -13.12 17.14 -9.87
N GLU A 335 -12.51 17.76 -8.88
CA GLU A 335 -12.87 19.10 -8.43
C GLU A 335 -12.46 20.19 -9.42
N GLY A 336 -11.54 19.88 -10.32
CA GLY A 336 -11.09 20.80 -11.35
C GLY A 336 -10.01 21.77 -10.89
N VAL A 337 -9.33 21.48 -9.78
CA VAL A 337 -8.22 22.28 -9.23
C VAL A 337 -6.85 21.65 -9.46
N ALA A 338 -6.79 20.49 -10.10
CA ALA A 338 -5.53 19.80 -10.41
C ALA A 338 -4.72 20.55 -11.46
N ALA A 339 -3.40 20.67 -11.25
CA ALA A 339 -2.47 21.16 -12.24
C ALA A 339 -2.40 20.23 -13.47
N THR A 340 -2.07 20.79 -14.61
CA THR A 340 -1.80 20.01 -15.82
C THR A 340 -0.61 19.08 -15.56
N GLY A 341 -0.81 17.77 -15.75
CA GLY A 341 0.23 16.76 -15.51
C GLY A 341 0.16 16.06 -14.16
N LEU A 342 -0.65 16.57 -13.20
CA LEU A 342 -0.80 15.91 -11.89
C LEU A 342 -1.12 14.41 -12.00
N LEU A 343 -2.08 14.03 -12.85
CA LEU A 343 -2.45 12.63 -13.05
C LEU A 343 -1.35 11.79 -13.70
N GLY A 344 -0.49 12.40 -14.52
CA GLY A 344 0.67 11.73 -15.12
C GLY A 344 1.73 11.35 -14.08
N SER A 345 1.79 12.06 -12.96
CA SER A 345 2.72 11.71 -11.87
C SER A 345 2.41 10.36 -11.22
N TYR A 346 1.21 9.81 -11.39
CA TYR A 346 0.87 8.47 -10.90
C TYR A 346 1.75 7.39 -11.55
N ASP A 347 1.86 7.42 -12.87
CA ASP A 347 2.73 6.50 -13.61
C ASP A 347 4.21 6.71 -13.25
N ALA A 348 4.65 7.97 -13.22
CA ALA A 348 6.04 8.33 -12.90
C ALA A 348 6.47 7.87 -11.48
N GLU A 349 5.55 7.87 -10.53
CA GLU A 349 5.83 7.48 -9.14
C GLU A 349 5.64 5.97 -8.90
N ARG A 350 4.58 5.37 -9.44
CA ARG A 350 4.18 4.02 -9.03
C ARG A 350 4.70 2.90 -9.92
N ARG A 351 4.92 3.15 -11.21
CA ARG A 351 5.48 2.15 -12.11
C ARG A 351 6.92 1.74 -11.73
N PRO A 352 7.85 2.67 -11.43
CA PRO A 352 9.19 2.28 -10.95
C PRO A 352 9.18 1.47 -9.65
N VAL A 353 8.26 1.79 -8.73
CA VAL A 353 8.07 1.00 -7.51
C VAL A 353 7.59 -0.41 -7.83
N GLY A 354 6.63 -0.55 -8.76
CA GLY A 354 6.17 -1.84 -9.25
C GLY A 354 7.30 -2.66 -9.88
N GLU A 355 8.14 -2.05 -10.72
CA GLU A 355 9.31 -2.69 -11.35
C GLU A 355 10.31 -3.20 -10.31
N GLU A 356 10.63 -2.37 -9.31
CA GLU A 356 11.52 -2.76 -8.21
C GLU A 356 10.95 -3.95 -7.42
N VAL A 357 9.68 -3.88 -7.03
CA VAL A 357 9.01 -4.94 -6.27
C VAL A 357 8.94 -6.24 -7.06
N VAL A 358 8.58 -6.20 -8.34
CA VAL A 358 8.56 -7.39 -9.22
C VAL A 358 9.96 -8.00 -9.30
N GLY A 359 10.98 -7.20 -9.61
CA GLY A 359 12.37 -7.67 -9.72
C GLY A 359 12.90 -8.26 -8.40
N ARG A 360 12.67 -7.59 -7.28
CA ARG A 360 13.10 -8.01 -5.95
C ARG A 360 12.42 -9.30 -5.50
N THR A 361 11.11 -9.41 -5.65
CA THR A 361 10.38 -10.60 -5.22
C THR A 361 10.75 -11.85 -6.01
N VAL A 362 11.11 -11.70 -7.29
CA VAL A 362 11.68 -12.78 -8.11
C VAL A 362 13.05 -13.22 -7.56
N ARG A 363 13.95 -12.29 -7.25
CA ARG A 363 15.25 -12.62 -6.63
C ARG A 363 15.05 -13.27 -5.26
N SER A 364 14.27 -12.66 -4.38
CA SER A 364 14.02 -13.17 -3.03
C SER A 364 13.34 -14.55 -3.00
N SER A 365 12.55 -14.89 -4.02
CA SER A 365 11.95 -16.23 -4.12
C SER A 365 13.01 -17.32 -4.34
N ARG A 366 14.13 -17.00 -4.99
CA ARG A 366 15.25 -17.91 -5.31
C ARG A 366 16.30 -17.90 -4.22
N GLU A 367 16.71 -16.74 -3.76
CA GLU A 367 17.90 -16.52 -2.92
C GLU A 367 17.54 -16.29 -1.43
N GLY A 368 16.29 -15.95 -1.14
CA GLY A 368 15.80 -15.58 0.19
C GLY A 368 15.72 -14.08 0.40
N ILE A 369 14.90 -13.67 1.38
CA ILE A 369 14.73 -12.26 1.74
C ILE A 369 16.05 -11.72 2.28
N GLY A 370 16.51 -10.57 1.77
CA GLY A 370 17.69 -9.86 2.22
C GLY A 370 19.03 -10.43 1.71
N ALA A 371 19.02 -11.40 0.79
CA ALA A 371 20.25 -11.98 0.23
C ALA A 371 21.14 -10.95 -0.50
N ASP A 372 20.56 -9.85 -0.95
CA ASP A 372 21.22 -8.78 -1.72
C ASP A 372 21.80 -7.65 -0.85
N SER A 373 21.73 -7.73 0.48
CA SER A 373 22.28 -6.71 1.39
C SER A 373 22.76 -7.32 2.71
N THR A 374 23.86 -6.79 3.21
CA THR A 374 24.43 -7.14 4.54
C THR A 374 23.97 -6.16 5.65
N ASP A 375 23.21 -5.11 5.31
CA ASP A 375 22.66 -4.15 6.27
C ASP A 375 21.24 -4.56 6.69
N PRO A 376 21.05 -5.08 7.91
CA PRO A 376 19.74 -5.53 8.39
C PRO A 376 18.72 -4.39 8.51
N ASP A 377 19.14 -3.16 8.87
CA ASP A 377 18.26 -2.00 8.99
C ASP A 377 17.72 -1.59 7.61
N TYR A 378 18.58 -1.58 6.59
CA TYR A 378 18.16 -1.35 5.21
C TYR A 378 17.16 -2.41 4.74
N VAL A 379 17.45 -3.70 4.97
CA VAL A 379 16.58 -4.81 4.55
C VAL A 379 15.21 -4.68 5.20
N ILE A 380 15.15 -4.48 6.53
CA ILE A 380 13.88 -4.45 7.24
C ILE A 380 13.03 -3.22 6.84
N ARG A 381 13.64 -2.05 6.63
CA ARG A 381 12.94 -0.84 6.16
C ARG A 381 12.43 -1.01 4.73
N ARG A 382 13.21 -1.66 3.86
CA ARG A 382 12.80 -1.97 2.49
C ARG A 382 11.62 -2.95 2.47
N GLU A 383 11.69 -4.04 3.24
CA GLU A 383 10.57 -5.00 3.36
C GLU A 383 9.33 -4.37 3.98
N ALA A 384 9.49 -3.40 4.88
CA ALA A 384 8.41 -2.60 5.44
C ALA A 384 7.83 -1.55 4.47
N GLN A 385 8.41 -1.42 3.27
CA GLN A 385 8.07 -0.42 2.23
C GLN A 385 8.23 1.04 2.69
N LEU A 386 9.19 1.30 3.58
CA LEU A 386 9.48 2.63 4.14
C LEU A 386 10.55 3.40 3.35
N LEU A 387 11.24 2.74 2.40
CA LEU A 387 12.30 3.32 1.58
C LEU A 387 11.83 3.74 0.18
N ILE A 388 10.53 3.70 -0.09
CA ILE A 388 9.97 4.21 -1.34
C ILE A 388 10.22 5.72 -1.39
N ASP A 389 10.74 6.19 -2.52
CA ASP A 389 11.12 7.59 -2.74
C ASP A 389 10.58 8.07 -4.10
N TYR A 390 10.11 9.32 -4.15
CA TYR A 390 9.54 9.96 -5.33
C TYR A 390 10.33 11.22 -5.74
N SER A 391 11.62 11.28 -5.43
CA SER A 391 12.47 12.45 -5.75
C SER A 391 12.49 12.82 -7.23
N ASP A 392 12.27 11.83 -8.12
CA ASP A 392 12.22 12.05 -9.56
C ASP A 392 10.81 12.39 -10.08
N SER A 393 9.84 12.58 -9.19
CA SER A 393 8.47 12.91 -9.57
C SER A 393 8.34 14.34 -10.07
N PRO A 394 7.56 14.60 -11.14
CA PRO A 394 7.35 15.94 -11.67
C PRO A 394 6.57 16.86 -10.72
N ILE A 395 5.99 16.33 -9.66
CA ILE A 395 5.24 17.09 -8.63
C ILE A 395 5.98 17.11 -7.28
N VAL A 396 7.28 16.92 -7.30
CA VAL A 396 8.16 17.05 -6.14
C VAL A 396 9.15 18.20 -6.43
N ALA A 397 9.36 19.05 -5.44
CA ALA A 397 10.28 20.18 -5.60
C ALA A 397 11.71 19.70 -5.87
N GLU A 398 12.39 20.37 -6.81
CA GLU A 398 13.79 20.08 -7.12
C GLU A 398 14.69 20.20 -5.88
N THR A 399 15.60 19.26 -5.77
CA THR A 399 16.53 19.18 -4.64
C THR A 399 17.68 20.14 -4.86
N GLY A 400 17.69 21.26 -4.14
CA GLY A 400 18.87 22.17 -4.10
C GLY A 400 19.98 21.59 -3.20
N SER A 401 21.20 22.11 -3.34
CA SER A 401 22.39 21.64 -2.58
C SER A 401 22.31 21.85 -1.05
N ASP A 402 21.36 22.63 -0.57
CA ASP A 402 21.23 23.05 0.85
C ASP A 402 19.92 22.57 1.49
N GLN A 403 19.46 21.39 1.09
CA GLN A 403 18.18 20.86 1.58
C GLN A 403 18.30 20.20 2.95
N PRO A 404 17.25 20.34 3.79
CA PRO A 404 17.12 19.51 4.99
C PRO A 404 17.01 18.04 4.60
N HIS A 405 17.43 17.18 5.48
CA HIS A 405 17.15 15.76 5.37
C HIS A 405 16.09 15.42 6.46
N PRO A 406 14.92 14.88 6.15
CA PRO A 406 14.54 14.21 4.90
C PRO A 406 14.30 15.17 3.73
N ARG A 407 14.65 14.71 2.53
CA ARG A 407 14.49 15.50 1.31
C ARG A 407 13.07 15.39 0.73
N ALA A 408 12.72 16.32 -0.14
CA ALA A 408 11.52 16.19 -0.97
C ALA A 408 11.56 14.87 -1.78
N GLY A 409 10.42 14.22 -1.90
CA GLY A 409 10.27 12.88 -2.50
C GLY A 409 10.30 11.74 -1.48
N SER A 410 10.97 11.91 -0.33
CA SER A 410 11.02 10.85 0.68
C SER A 410 9.75 10.78 1.55
N ARG A 411 9.51 9.61 2.15
CA ARG A 411 8.45 9.47 3.17
C ARG A 411 8.71 10.44 4.32
N ALA A 412 7.70 11.20 4.72
CA ALA A 412 7.79 12.10 5.86
C ALA A 412 8.01 11.30 7.16
N PRO A 413 8.99 11.68 8.01
CA PRO A 413 9.17 11.06 9.32
C PRO A 413 7.95 11.30 10.23
N ASP A 414 7.56 10.27 10.97
CA ASP A 414 6.49 10.35 11.95
C ASP A 414 7.04 10.72 13.34
N ALA A 415 7.44 11.98 13.48
CA ALA A 415 8.06 12.50 14.70
C ALA A 415 7.16 12.29 15.92
N ARG A 416 7.77 11.90 17.06
CA ARG A 416 7.09 11.61 18.33
C ARG A 416 7.37 12.71 19.36
N GLY A 417 6.64 12.69 20.48
CA GLY A 417 6.83 13.63 21.57
C GLY A 417 6.37 15.05 21.21
N LEU A 418 5.33 15.12 20.39
CA LEU A 418 4.66 16.36 20.02
C LEU A 418 3.49 16.61 20.98
N THR A 419 3.29 17.87 21.35
CA THR A 419 2.17 18.25 22.21
C THR A 419 1.35 19.39 21.58
N ARG A 420 0.10 19.49 21.98
CA ARG A 420 -0.80 20.61 21.65
C ARG A 420 -1.43 21.14 22.92
N ASP A 421 -1.82 22.39 22.90
CA ASP A 421 -2.59 22.97 23.99
C ASP A 421 -3.87 22.16 24.28
N ALA A 422 -4.19 22.01 25.54
CA ALA A 422 -5.31 21.23 26.04
C ALA A 422 -5.22 19.71 25.85
N VAL A 423 -4.08 19.16 25.38
CA VAL A 423 -3.84 17.71 25.29
C VAL A 423 -2.77 17.29 26.29
N ALA A 424 -3.09 16.33 27.16
CA ALA A 424 -2.24 15.93 28.30
C ALA A 424 -1.28 14.75 27.99
N PHE A 425 -1.15 14.34 26.73
CA PHE A 425 -0.29 13.21 26.33
C PHE A 425 0.47 13.54 25.04
N ASP A 426 1.63 12.90 24.89
CA ASP A 426 2.46 13.05 23.70
C ASP A 426 1.82 12.37 22.50
N MET A 427 1.96 13.01 21.34
CA MET A 427 1.41 12.55 20.07
C MET A 427 2.51 12.29 19.05
N ARG A 428 2.14 11.56 18.01
CA ARG A 428 2.94 11.41 16.79
C ARG A 428 2.41 12.36 15.72
N LEU A 429 3.29 12.80 14.83
CA LEU A 429 2.93 13.72 13.76
C LEU A 429 1.77 13.17 12.91
N PHE A 430 1.86 11.94 12.43
CA PHE A 430 0.83 11.35 11.58
C PHE A 430 -0.53 11.18 12.27
N SER A 431 -0.55 11.08 13.60
CA SER A 431 -1.81 11.06 14.35
C SER A 431 -2.48 12.44 14.45
N LEU A 432 -1.73 13.52 14.16
CA LEU A 432 -2.22 14.89 14.16
C LEU A 432 -2.75 15.34 12.79
N LEU A 433 -2.23 14.74 11.71
CA LEU A 433 -2.55 15.14 10.35
C LEU A 433 -3.85 14.51 9.88
N GLY A 434 -4.73 15.31 9.26
CA GLY A 434 -5.99 14.83 8.65
C GLY A 434 -5.77 13.90 7.46
N ARG A 435 -4.65 14.09 6.73
CA ARG A 435 -4.20 13.28 5.59
C ARG A 435 -5.28 13.13 4.48
N ILE A 436 -6.15 14.12 4.37
CA ILE A 436 -7.09 14.30 3.26
C ILE A 436 -6.48 15.28 2.28
N ASP A 437 -6.02 16.42 2.78
CA ASP A 437 -5.37 17.49 2.05
C ASP A 437 -3.85 17.50 2.28
N HIS A 438 -3.14 18.38 1.60
CA HIS A 438 -1.74 18.64 1.85
C HIS A 438 -1.57 19.29 3.24
N THR A 439 -0.39 19.11 3.84
CA THR A 439 -0.07 19.75 5.12
C THR A 439 1.23 20.53 5.01
N VAL A 440 1.22 21.81 5.34
CA VAL A 440 2.41 22.65 5.50
C VAL A 440 2.80 22.65 6.97
N LEU A 441 4.04 22.30 7.23
CA LEU A 441 4.69 22.41 8.54
C LEU A 441 5.72 23.53 8.48
N LEU A 442 5.49 24.57 9.27
CA LEU A 442 6.38 25.72 9.45
C LEU A 442 7.13 25.51 10.76
N TYR A 443 8.45 25.66 10.77
CA TYR A 443 9.23 25.44 11.98
C TYR A 443 9.81 26.73 12.56
N ALA A 444 9.59 26.95 13.86
CA ALA A 444 10.15 28.04 14.63
C ALA A 444 11.01 27.49 15.78
N ASP A 445 12.30 27.83 15.82
CA ASP A 445 13.19 27.53 16.93
C ASP A 445 13.25 28.66 17.99
N GLU A 446 14.10 28.51 18.98
CA GLU A 446 14.25 29.46 20.09
C GLU A 446 14.73 30.86 19.66
N THR A 447 15.18 31.05 18.41
CA THR A 447 15.64 32.33 17.86
C THR A 447 14.56 33.11 17.11
N ALA A 448 13.36 32.52 16.97
CA ALA A 448 12.23 33.10 16.24
C ALA A 448 11.81 34.45 16.85
N THR A 449 11.67 35.46 15.99
CA THR A 449 11.19 36.79 16.35
C THR A 449 9.72 36.98 15.96
N SER A 450 9.06 38.04 16.49
CA SER A 450 7.70 38.40 16.07
C SER A 450 7.63 38.75 14.56
N ASP A 451 8.71 39.21 13.96
CA ASP A 451 8.78 39.49 12.52
C ASP A 451 8.78 38.17 11.72
N ASP A 452 9.58 37.21 12.17
CA ASP A 452 9.60 35.85 11.56
C ASP A 452 8.24 35.18 11.63
N LEU A 453 7.53 35.28 12.75
CA LEU A 453 6.19 34.70 12.89
C LEU A 453 5.21 35.35 11.90
N ARG A 454 5.27 36.67 11.71
CA ARG A 454 4.41 37.35 10.73
C ARG A 454 4.74 36.93 9.28
N GLU A 455 6.02 36.72 8.94
CA GLU A 455 6.41 36.21 7.63
C GLU A 455 5.91 34.76 7.42
N LEU A 456 5.97 33.89 8.43
CA LEU A 456 5.43 32.53 8.38
C LEU A 456 3.90 32.52 8.23
N GLU A 457 3.20 33.45 8.87
CA GLU A 457 1.73 33.61 8.74
C GLU A 457 1.34 34.09 7.33
N GLN A 458 2.09 35.03 6.75
CA GLN A 458 1.90 35.46 5.35
C GLN A 458 2.13 34.30 4.37
N LEU A 459 3.20 33.53 4.57
CA LEU A 459 3.47 32.33 3.78
C LEU A 459 2.32 31.31 3.89
N ALA A 460 1.79 31.10 5.09
CA ALA A 460 0.66 30.20 5.31
C ALA A 460 -0.62 30.65 4.57
N GLU A 461 -0.90 31.95 4.55
CA GLU A 461 -2.05 32.52 3.84
C GLU A 461 -1.88 32.35 2.32
N ALA A 462 -0.71 32.69 1.79
CA ALA A 462 -0.41 32.56 0.37
C ALA A 462 -0.45 31.09 -0.10
N ALA A 463 0.15 30.18 0.67
CA ALA A 463 0.09 28.75 0.39
C ALA A 463 -1.33 28.19 0.40
N THR A 464 -2.16 28.62 1.36
CA THR A 464 -3.57 28.23 1.45
C THR A 464 -4.36 28.71 0.24
N GLY A 465 -4.07 29.90 -0.24
CA GLY A 465 -4.66 30.47 -1.47
C GLY A 465 -4.26 29.67 -2.71
N ALA A 466 -2.94 29.42 -2.89
CA ALA A 466 -2.40 28.67 -4.02
C ALA A 466 -2.93 27.22 -4.09
N ALA A 467 -3.20 26.59 -2.95
CA ALA A 467 -3.75 25.25 -2.87
C ALA A 467 -5.31 25.23 -2.90
N HIS A 468 -6.00 26.28 -3.27
CA HIS A 468 -7.47 26.37 -3.29
C HIS A 468 -8.12 25.88 -1.99
N ARG A 469 -7.45 26.09 -0.85
CA ARG A 469 -7.88 25.64 0.50
C ARG A 469 -7.77 24.11 0.73
N HIS A 470 -7.14 23.34 -0.16
CA HIS A 470 -6.79 21.93 0.06
C HIS A 470 -5.45 21.80 0.80
N LEU A 471 -5.34 22.54 1.89
CA LEU A 471 -4.10 22.65 2.67
C LEU A 471 -4.41 22.88 4.15
N GLU A 472 -3.78 22.08 5.01
CA GLU A 472 -3.69 22.33 6.44
C GLU A 472 -2.33 22.96 6.75
N VAL A 473 -2.28 23.94 7.65
CA VAL A 473 -1.03 24.59 8.06
C VAL A 473 -0.86 24.48 9.56
N TYR A 474 0.32 24.11 10.01
CA TYR A 474 0.71 24.05 11.41
C TYR A 474 2.04 24.74 11.63
N LEU A 475 2.15 25.51 12.72
CA LEU A 475 3.43 25.95 13.26
C LEU A 475 3.95 24.88 14.24
N VAL A 476 5.09 24.30 13.93
CA VAL A 476 5.82 23.42 14.84
C VAL A 476 6.89 24.24 15.52
N ALA A 477 6.83 24.34 16.86
CA ALA A 477 7.71 25.22 17.62
C ALA A 477 8.60 24.45 18.59
N ASP A 478 9.88 24.85 18.69
CA ASP A 478 10.74 24.45 19.80
C ASP A 478 10.08 24.84 21.14
N PRO A 479 10.24 24.06 22.20
CA PRO A 479 9.63 24.37 23.51
C PRO A 479 10.00 25.76 24.06
N LYS A 480 11.16 26.29 23.68
CA LYS A 480 11.66 27.58 24.12
C LYS A 480 11.30 28.74 23.18
N ALA A 481 10.74 28.45 22.02
CA ALA A 481 10.34 29.49 21.06
C ALA A 481 9.20 30.33 21.67
N ASP A 482 9.35 31.65 21.58
CA ASP A 482 8.27 32.58 21.93
C ASP A 482 7.32 32.75 20.76
N VAL A 483 6.23 32.01 20.81
CA VAL A 483 5.19 31.94 19.75
C VAL A 483 3.82 32.33 20.30
N ALA A 484 3.77 33.11 21.39
CA ALA A 484 2.52 33.46 22.07
C ALA A 484 1.57 34.30 21.21
N GLU A 485 2.09 35.05 20.24
CA GLU A 485 1.32 35.94 19.38
C GLU A 485 0.85 35.29 18.06
N THR A 486 1.24 34.02 17.76
CA THR A 486 0.88 33.38 16.49
C THR A 486 -0.61 33.06 16.42
N ILE A 487 -1.18 33.24 15.20
CA ILE A 487 -2.55 32.83 14.87
C ILE A 487 -2.61 31.42 14.25
N LEU A 488 -1.46 30.80 13.97
CA LEU A 488 -1.38 29.47 13.36
C LEU A 488 -1.68 28.37 14.39
N PRO A 489 -2.31 27.27 13.98
CA PRO A 489 -2.45 26.09 14.82
C PRO A 489 -1.07 25.60 15.28
N LEU A 490 -0.85 25.56 16.60
CA LEU A 490 0.45 25.30 17.21
C LEU A 490 0.62 23.81 17.58
N ILE A 491 1.76 23.26 17.23
CA ILE A 491 2.30 21.98 17.70
C ILE A 491 3.65 22.28 18.37
N ARG A 492 3.87 21.80 19.59
CA ARG A 492 5.16 21.94 20.29
C ARG A 492 6.00 20.69 20.14
N ASP A 493 7.23 20.83 19.70
CA ASP A 493 8.22 19.75 19.62
C ASP A 493 8.87 19.51 20.98
N THR A 494 8.07 19.09 21.96
CA THR A 494 8.46 19.02 23.39
C THR A 494 9.66 18.10 23.62
N ALA A 495 9.85 17.08 22.80
CA ALA A 495 10.97 16.14 22.91
C ALA A 495 12.14 16.47 21.94
N GLY A 496 12.03 17.49 21.10
CA GLY A 496 13.02 17.83 20.09
C GLY A 496 13.15 16.80 18.96
N ASN A 497 12.17 15.91 18.85
CA ASN A 497 12.22 14.83 17.86
C ASN A 497 11.90 15.32 16.45
N PHE A 498 11.00 16.29 16.31
CA PHE A 498 10.70 16.88 15.01
C PHE A 498 11.95 17.60 14.46
N ALA A 499 12.57 18.45 15.27
CA ALA A 499 13.79 19.14 14.88
C ALA A 499 14.89 18.17 14.45
N ARG A 500 15.07 17.07 15.20
CA ARG A 500 16.05 16.03 14.88
C ARG A 500 15.71 15.27 13.61
N ASP A 501 14.48 14.76 13.49
CA ASP A 501 14.06 13.83 12.43
C ASP A 501 13.91 14.56 11.09
N TYR A 502 13.50 15.83 11.12
CA TYR A 502 13.41 16.71 9.95
C TYR A 502 14.66 17.55 9.73
N ARG A 503 15.65 17.48 10.65
CA ARG A 503 16.79 18.41 10.69
C ARG A 503 16.35 19.86 10.50
N ALA A 504 15.22 20.18 11.12
CA ALA A 504 14.60 21.47 11.01
C ALA A 504 15.45 22.53 11.73
N LEU A 505 15.64 23.65 11.08
CA LEU A 505 16.24 24.86 11.63
C LEU A 505 15.21 25.98 11.48
N HIS A 506 15.51 27.12 12.08
CA HIS A 506 14.65 28.30 12.00
C HIS A 506 14.13 28.55 10.58
N ARG A 507 12.80 28.78 10.46
CA ARG A 507 12.08 29.02 9.20
C ARG A 507 12.17 27.85 8.18
N SER A 508 12.41 26.62 8.63
CA SER A 508 12.24 25.47 7.75
C SER A 508 10.76 25.26 7.41
N VAL A 509 10.51 24.94 6.14
CA VAL A 509 9.15 24.65 5.63
C VAL A 509 9.14 23.27 4.99
N PHE A 510 8.15 22.49 5.35
CA PHE A 510 7.90 21.16 4.80
C PHE A 510 6.47 21.07 4.31
N VAL A 511 6.24 20.51 3.12
CA VAL A 511 4.91 20.20 2.64
C VAL A 511 4.76 18.69 2.53
N ILE A 512 3.86 18.13 3.32
CA ILE A 512 3.51 16.70 3.30
C ILE A 512 2.27 16.54 2.41
N ARG A 513 2.38 15.66 1.42
CA ARG A 513 1.29 15.28 0.51
C ARG A 513 0.29 14.37 1.24
N PRO A 514 -0.95 14.24 0.75
CA PRO A 514 -1.97 13.37 1.35
C PRO A 514 -1.53 11.90 1.50
N ASP A 515 -0.63 11.44 0.63
CA ASP A 515 -0.05 10.09 0.69
C ASP A 515 1.13 9.95 1.65
N GLY A 516 1.49 11.02 2.41
CA GLY A 516 2.49 10.98 3.46
C GLY A 516 3.93 11.13 2.98
N TYR A 517 4.14 11.58 1.74
CA TYR A 517 5.46 11.92 1.20
C TYR A 517 5.70 13.42 1.24
N LEU A 518 6.96 13.82 1.40
CA LEU A 518 7.36 15.21 1.30
C LEU A 518 7.33 15.64 -0.18
N GLY A 519 6.48 16.61 -0.51
CA GLY A 519 6.49 17.23 -1.82
C GLY A 519 7.49 18.40 -1.88
N PHE A 520 7.72 19.05 -0.71
CA PHE A 520 8.62 20.19 -0.57
C PHE A 520 9.33 20.14 0.79
N ALA A 521 10.61 20.51 0.81
CA ALA A 521 11.40 20.66 2.02
C ALA A 521 12.49 21.72 1.78
N ARG A 522 12.48 22.82 2.53
CA ARG A 522 13.49 23.90 2.40
C ARG A 522 13.68 24.64 3.71
N ARG A 523 14.93 25.02 3.98
CA ARG A 523 15.29 25.96 5.06
C ARG A 523 15.11 27.39 4.57
N ALA A 524 14.66 28.28 5.45
CA ALA A 524 14.43 29.68 5.15
C ALA A 524 13.68 29.90 3.81
N ALA A 525 12.62 29.11 3.59
CA ALA A 525 11.82 29.19 2.38
C ALA A 525 11.09 30.55 2.32
N ARG A 526 11.05 31.12 1.12
CA ARG A 526 10.23 32.31 0.82
C ARG A 526 8.83 31.85 0.42
N GLU A 527 7.89 32.77 0.50
CA GLU A 527 6.52 32.55 0.04
C GLU A 527 6.49 32.00 -1.39
N SER A 528 7.22 32.63 -2.33
CA SER A 528 7.29 32.21 -3.73
C SER A 528 7.82 30.77 -3.90
N ASP A 529 8.74 30.32 -3.06
CA ASP A 529 9.27 28.96 -3.17
C ASP A 529 8.19 27.90 -2.90
N VAL A 530 7.26 28.18 -1.99
CA VAL A 530 6.17 27.29 -1.62
C VAL A 530 5.01 27.39 -2.62
N THR A 531 4.64 28.60 -3.04
CA THR A 531 3.58 28.80 -4.04
C THR A 531 3.95 28.21 -5.40
N ASP A 532 5.17 28.43 -5.87
CA ASP A 532 5.69 27.84 -7.12
C ASP A 532 5.67 26.29 -7.07
N TYR A 533 6.01 25.71 -5.90
CA TYR A 533 5.87 24.26 -5.71
C TYR A 533 4.40 23.83 -5.80
N LEU A 534 3.48 24.52 -5.12
CA LEU A 534 2.06 24.15 -5.10
C LEU A 534 1.43 24.23 -6.51
N GLU A 535 1.91 25.11 -7.40
CA GLU A 535 1.48 25.16 -8.81
C GLU A 535 1.79 23.87 -9.59
N SER A 536 2.71 23.03 -9.14
CA SER A 536 2.93 21.69 -9.71
C SER A 536 1.77 20.72 -9.43
N THR A 537 0.99 21.00 -8.40
CA THR A 537 -0.14 20.17 -7.93
C THR A 537 -1.48 20.84 -8.21
N PHE A 538 -1.58 22.15 -8.00
CA PHE A 538 -2.80 22.97 -8.13
C PHE A 538 -2.68 23.95 -9.29
N ARG A 539 -3.83 24.31 -9.91
CA ARG A 539 -3.88 25.24 -11.06
C ARG A 539 -4.48 26.58 -10.69
#